data_b98faf8e64977d0daaaaddcada7f69e5
#
_entry.id   b98faf8e64977d0daaaaddcada7f69e5
#
_cell.length_a   1.000
_cell.length_b   1.000
_cell.length_c   1.000
_cell.angle_alpha   90.00
_cell.angle_beta   90.00
_cell.angle_gamma   90.00
#
_symmetry.space_group_name_H-M   'P 1'
#
loop_
_entity.id
_entity.type
_entity.pdbx_description
1 polymer ?
#
loop_
_entity_poly.entity_id
_entity_poly.type
_entity_poly.pdbx_seq_one_letter_code
_entity_poly.pdbx_strand_id
1 'polypeptide(L)'
;RNVDQKKIFQFDDCTPNIKPLLSELRKKSQSIMIKASPMIDLSKGLLDLGPVAEIHIISVRNECKEIVFILNNESYTPPTLYCVNLDSLHPPLQGNLTEEKSLSIEYCMPKNIILDPNTSILKAGLFKTIGHHYGLSKIAINTHFFTSEEKLKEFPGRQFEVIGPLNKKNIKKLLPAGKANVITKNYPLSAGELKSRWGLTDGGNYFILGFRNQENEAQCWLTKKID
;
A
#
# COMPACT_ATOMS: atom_id res chain seq x y z
N ARG A 1 -14.67 -14.50 -5.08
CA ARG A 1 -14.64 -15.19 -6.38
C ARG A 1 -16.06 -15.37 -6.86
N ASN A 2 -16.30 -15.30 -8.16
CA ASN A 2 -17.59 -15.63 -8.75
C ASN A 2 -17.80 -17.15 -8.80
N VAL A 3 -18.97 -17.58 -9.35
CA VAL A 3 -19.32 -19.00 -9.52
C VAL A 3 -18.22 -19.78 -10.25
N ASP A 4 -17.50 -19.15 -11.18
CA ASP A 4 -16.40 -19.75 -11.98
C ASP A 4 -15.03 -19.66 -11.28
N GLN A 5 -14.97 -19.25 -10.01
CA GLN A 5 -13.75 -19.03 -9.22
C GLN A 5 -12.76 -18.00 -9.80
N LYS A 6 -13.19 -17.16 -10.75
CA LYS A 6 -12.38 -16.06 -11.29
C LYS A 6 -12.16 -14.96 -10.25
N LYS A 7 -11.06 -14.20 -10.40
CA LYS A 7 -10.80 -13.03 -9.58
C LYS A 7 -11.86 -11.95 -9.88
N ILE A 8 -12.43 -11.36 -8.82
CA ILE A 8 -13.45 -10.31 -8.91
C ILE A 8 -12.77 -8.96 -8.80
N PHE A 9 -12.95 -8.10 -9.79
CA PHE A 9 -12.40 -6.76 -9.84
C PHE A 9 -13.46 -5.66 -9.80
N GLN A 10 -14.74 -6.02 -9.99
CA GLN A 10 -15.89 -5.11 -10.03
C GLN A 10 -17.13 -5.76 -9.45
N PHE A 11 -18.14 -4.95 -9.08
CA PHE A 11 -19.36 -5.46 -8.46
C PHE A 11 -20.23 -6.26 -9.41
N ASP A 12 -20.14 -6.03 -10.70
CA ASP A 12 -20.87 -6.82 -11.72
C ASP A 12 -20.47 -8.30 -11.73
N ASP A 13 -19.22 -8.62 -11.31
CA ASP A 13 -18.73 -9.99 -11.23
C ASP A 13 -19.12 -10.68 -9.89
N CYS A 14 -19.77 -9.97 -8.97
CA CYS A 14 -20.08 -10.48 -7.64
C CYS A 14 -21.41 -11.27 -7.62
N THR A 15 -21.49 -12.22 -6.70
CA THR A 15 -22.74 -12.91 -6.38
C THR A 15 -23.01 -12.79 -4.89
N PRO A 16 -24.13 -12.17 -4.49
CA PRO A 16 -25.07 -11.44 -5.33
C PRO A 16 -24.47 -10.17 -5.95
N ASN A 17 -24.97 -9.77 -7.14
CA ASN A 17 -24.65 -8.44 -7.68
C ASN A 17 -25.42 -7.41 -6.88
N ILE A 18 -24.71 -6.52 -6.19
CA ILE A 18 -25.30 -5.52 -5.30
C ILE A 18 -25.94 -4.35 -6.06
N LYS A 19 -25.47 -4.05 -7.28
CA LYS A 19 -25.88 -2.83 -8.03
C LYS A 19 -27.40 -2.72 -8.23
N PRO A 20 -28.11 -3.74 -8.77
CA PRO A 20 -29.56 -3.66 -8.94
C PRO A 20 -30.33 -3.62 -7.62
N LEU A 21 -29.73 -4.03 -6.50
CA LEU A 21 -30.37 -4.08 -5.19
C LEU A 21 -30.25 -2.75 -4.42
N LEU A 22 -29.31 -1.86 -4.81
CA LEU A 22 -29.02 -0.63 -4.06
C LEU A 22 -30.24 0.26 -3.86
N SER A 23 -31.06 0.43 -4.89
CA SER A 23 -32.26 1.28 -4.81
C SER A 23 -33.25 0.79 -3.75
N GLU A 24 -33.46 -0.52 -3.67
CA GLU A 24 -34.34 -1.13 -2.67
C GLU A 24 -33.74 -1.09 -1.26
N LEU A 25 -32.44 -1.39 -1.14
CA LEU A 25 -31.74 -1.36 0.14
C LEU A 25 -31.73 0.04 0.76
N ARG A 26 -31.50 1.09 -0.04
CA ARG A 26 -31.55 2.48 0.42
C ARG A 26 -32.93 2.92 0.92
N LYS A 27 -34.01 2.33 0.39
CA LYS A 27 -35.37 2.59 0.90
C LYS A 27 -35.64 1.91 2.24
N LYS A 28 -35.00 0.77 2.49
CA LYS A 28 -35.24 -0.08 3.67
C LYS A 28 -34.31 0.19 4.82
N SER A 29 -33.15 0.82 4.57
CA SER A 29 -32.12 1.03 5.59
C SER A 29 -31.52 2.44 5.49
N GLN A 30 -31.26 3.05 6.64
CA GLN A 30 -30.55 4.33 6.71
C GLN A 30 -29.04 4.18 6.45
N SER A 31 -28.49 3.01 6.76
CA SER A 31 -27.07 2.70 6.55
C SER A 31 -26.93 1.30 5.96
N ILE A 32 -26.02 1.16 4.99
CA ILE A 32 -25.71 -0.10 4.32
C ILE A 32 -24.22 -0.33 4.41
N MET A 33 -23.83 -1.50 4.92
CA MET A 33 -22.44 -1.94 4.94
C MET A 33 -22.21 -2.99 3.85
N ILE A 34 -21.24 -2.73 2.96
CA ILE A 34 -20.88 -3.65 1.88
C ILE A 34 -19.44 -4.07 2.06
N LYS A 35 -19.25 -5.35 2.38
CA LYS A 35 -17.92 -5.97 2.42
C LYS A 35 -17.55 -6.50 1.04
N ALA A 36 -16.42 -6.05 0.53
CA ALA A 36 -15.93 -6.39 -0.80
C ALA A 36 -14.51 -7.00 -0.76
N SER A 37 -14.18 -7.73 -1.82
CA SER A 37 -12.82 -8.25 -2.03
C SER A 37 -11.78 -7.12 -2.10
N PRO A 38 -10.56 -7.30 -1.57
CA PRO A 38 -9.47 -6.34 -1.73
C PRO A 38 -9.05 -6.14 -3.20
N MET A 39 -9.51 -7.00 -4.10
CA MET A 39 -9.24 -6.88 -5.54
C MET A 39 -10.12 -5.82 -6.23
N ILE A 40 -11.24 -5.39 -5.62
CA ILE A 40 -12.12 -4.35 -6.18
C ILE A 40 -11.33 -3.05 -6.38
N ASP A 41 -11.46 -2.46 -7.56
CA ASP A 41 -10.95 -1.11 -7.81
C ASP A 41 -11.80 -0.07 -7.04
N LEU A 42 -11.14 0.77 -6.23
CA LEU A 42 -11.85 1.72 -5.36
C LEU A 42 -12.62 2.77 -6.16
N SER A 43 -12.02 3.29 -7.24
CA SER A 43 -12.65 4.33 -8.07
C SER A 43 -13.89 3.78 -8.76
N LYS A 44 -13.78 2.56 -9.30
CA LYS A 44 -14.92 1.87 -9.92
C LYS A 44 -15.98 1.50 -8.88
N GLY A 45 -15.55 1.04 -7.71
CA GLY A 45 -16.46 0.75 -6.59
C GLY A 45 -17.29 1.97 -6.19
N LEU A 46 -16.68 3.14 -6.11
CA LEU A 46 -17.37 4.40 -5.85
C LEU A 46 -18.39 4.77 -6.94
N LEU A 47 -18.02 4.58 -8.20
CA LEU A 47 -18.94 4.82 -9.33
C LEU A 47 -20.14 3.86 -9.31
N ASP A 48 -19.90 2.59 -9.00
CA ASP A 48 -20.94 1.55 -8.98
C ASP A 48 -21.91 1.70 -7.80
N LEU A 49 -21.42 2.13 -6.63
CA LEU A 49 -22.21 2.22 -5.41
C LEU A 49 -22.93 3.58 -5.24
N GLY A 50 -22.50 4.62 -5.96
CA GLY A 50 -23.01 5.98 -5.79
C GLY A 50 -22.49 6.62 -4.49
N PRO A 51 -23.32 7.42 -3.76
CA PRO A 51 -22.89 8.09 -2.55
C PRO A 51 -22.41 7.10 -1.48
N VAL A 52 -21.13 7.20 -1.11
CA VAL A 52 -20.47 6.43 -0.07
C VAL A 52 -19.95 7.41 0.99
N ALA A 53 -20.23 7.14 2.25
CA ALA A 53 -19.77 7.97 3.36
C ALA A 53 -18.32 7.64 3.75
N GLU A 54 -18.03 6.35 3.91
CA GLU A 54 -16.74 5.87 4.39
C GLU A 54 -16.29 4.64 3.62
N ILE A 55 -14.96 4.50 3.49
CA ILE A 55 -14.32 3.29 2.96
C ILE A 55 -13.26 2.85 3.95
N HIS A 56 -13.43 1.65 4.52
CA HIS A 56 -12.44 1.04 5.38
C HIS A 56 -11.63 0.01 4.60
N ILE A 57 -10.33 0.25 4.45
CA ILE A 57 -9.39 -0.66 3.81
C ILE A 57 -8.66 -1.41 4.92
N ILE A 58 -8.95 -2.69 5.06
CA ILE A 58 -8.54 -3.50 6.21
C ILE A 58 -7.41 -4.44 5.81
N SER A 59 -6.31 -4.36 6.54
CA SER A 59 -5.16 -5.28 6.41
C SER A 59 -4.89 -6.02 7.71
N VAL A 60 -4.31 -7.21 7.57
CA VAL A 60 -3.81 -8.06 8.65
C VAL A 60 -2.43 -8.57 8.22
N ARG A 61 -1.44 -8.47 9.08
CA ARG A 61 -0.05 -8.87 8.79
C ARG A 61 0.49 -8.28 7.50
N ASN A 62 0.19 -6.99 7.29
CA ASN A 62 0.56 -6.25 6.08
C ASN A 62 -0.01 -6.84 4.77
N GLU A 63 -1.13 -7.53 4.83
CA GLU A 63 -1.87 -8.03 3.66
C GLU A 63 -3.29 -7.45 3.67
N CYS A 64 -3.70 -6.77 2.59
CA CYS A 64 -5.05 -6.23 2.46
C CYS A 64 -6.05 -7.39 2.35
N LYS A 65 -6.96 -7.48 3.31
CA LYS A 65 -7.92 -8.59 3.41
C LYS A 65 -9.29 -8.22 2.88
N GLU A 66 -9.77 -7.03 3.21
CA GLU A 66 -11.13 -6.61 2.90
C GLU A 66 -11.20 -5.10 2.64
N ILE A 67 -12.21 -4.71 1.87
CA ILE A 67 -12.66 -3.33 1.72
C ILE A 67 -14.10 -3.28 2.17
N VAL A 68 -14.42 -2.35 3.07
CA VAL A 68 -15.79 -2.14 3.56
C VAL A 68 -16.25 -0.75 3.16
N PHE A 69 -17.34 -0.69 2.41
CA PHE A 69 -18.01 0.55 2.04
C PHE A 69 -19.19 0.78 2.96
N ILE A 70 -19.28 1.98 3.51
CA ILE A 70 -20.42 2.43 4.32
C ILE A 70 -21.20 3.45 3.51
N LEU A 71 -22.44 3.09 3.20
CA LEU A 71 -23.37 3.96 2.50
C LEU A 71 -24.42 4.43 3.52
N ASN A 72 -24.75 5.70 3.49
CA ASN A 72 -25.88 6.26 4.22
C ASN A 72 -26.71 7.14 3.27
N ASN A 73 -27.85 7.65 3.77
CA ASN A 73 -28.77 8.44 2.96
C ASN A 73 -28.32 9.90 2.79
N GLU A 74 -27.23 10.30 3.47
CA GLU A 74 -26.66 11.62 3.32
C GLU A 74 -25.59 11.61 2.22
N SER A 75 -25.52 12.69 1.45
CA SER A 75 -24.53 12.82 0.36
C SER A 75 -23.19 13.27 0.94
N TYR A 76 -22.30 12.34 1.14
CA TYR A 76 -20.91 12.66 1.46
C TYR A 76 -20.05 12.55 0.21
N THR A 77 -19.47 13.65 -0.19
CA THR A 77 -18.54 13.69 -1.32
C THR A 77 -17.43 14.68 -1.00
N PRO A 78 -16.20 14.24 -0.90
CA PRO A 78 -15.67 12.87 -1.07
C PRO A 78 -15.82 12.00 0.18
N PRO A 79 -15.84 10.64 0.03
CA PRO A 79 -15.87 9.74 1.17
C PRO A 79 -14.56 9.82 1.97
N THR A 80 -14.65 9.57 3.28
CA THR A 80 -13.46 9.38 4.12
C THR A 80 -12.92 7.96 3.97
N LEU A 81 -11.62 7.83 3.71
CA LEU A 81 -10.92 6.56 3.67
C LEU A 81 -10.22 6.30 5.00
N TYR A 82 -10.40 5.11 5.54
CA TYR A 82 -9.74 4.62 6.75
C TYR A 82 -8.83 3.45 6.40
N CYS A 83 -7.51 3.65 6.54
CA CYS A 83 -6.52 2.61 6.30
C CYS A 83 -6.21 1.90 7.62
N VAL A 84 -6.80 0.73 7.81
CA VAL A 84 -6.75 -0.02 9.07
C VAL A 84 -5.77 -1.18 8.95
N ASN A 85 -4.91 -1.37 9.96
CA ASN A 85 -4.10 -2.57 10.13
C ASN A 85 -4.43 -3.19 11.49
N LEU A 86 -5.15 -4.32 11.51
CA LEU A 86 -5.74 -4.88 12.73
C LEU A 86 -4.73 -5.40 13.73
N ASP A 87 -3.52 -5.74 13.29
CA ASP A 87 -2.41 -6.21 14.15
C ASP A 87 -1.41 -5.08 14.50
N SER A 88 -1.80 -3.84 14.28
CA SER A 88 -1.01 -2.67 14.65
C SER A 88 -1.69 -1.87 15.77
N LEU A 89 -0.89 -1.34 16.68
CA LEU A 89 -1.35 -0.39 17.69
C LEU A 89 -1.47 1.03 17.16
N HIS A 90 -1.00 1.28 15.93
CA HIS A 90 -1.12 2.59 15.31
C HIS A 90 -2.57 2.89 14.93
N PRO A 91 -3.05 4.12 15.15
CA PRO A 91 -4.38 4.53 14.72
C PRO A 91 -4.48 4.43 13.18
N PRO A 92 -5.69 4.22 12.65
CA PRO A 92 -5.91 4.22 11.20
C PRO A 92 -5.48 5.54 10.58
N LEU A 93 -4.75 5.48 9.45
CA LEU A 93 -4.55 6.67 8.63
C LEU A 93 -5.86 7.03 7.96
N GLN A 94 -6.26 8.29 8.08
CA GLN A 94 -7.47 8.84 7.46
C GLN A 94 -7.10 9.81 6.34
N GLY A 95 -7.95 9.90 5.33
CA GLY A 95 -7.81 10.83 4.23
C GLY A 95 -8.93 10.71 3.22
N ASN A 96 -8.88 11.51 2.17
CA ASN A 96 -9.80 11.38 1.04
C ASN A 96 -9.07 11.64 -0.28
N LEU A 97 -9.63 11.14 -1.38
CA LEU A 97 -8.99 11.20 -2.70
C LEU A 97 -8.94 12.61 -3.30
N THR A 98 -9.79 13.53 -2.84
CA THR A 98 -9.77 14.93 -3.30
C THR A 98 -8.57 15.66 -2.70
N GLU A 99 -8.37 15.55 -1.40
CA GLU A 99 -7.19 16.08 -0.71
C GLU A 99 -5.91 15.44 -1.23
N GLU A 100 -5.88 14.11 -1.39
CA GLU A 100 -4.73 13.39 -1.96
C GLU A 100 -4.29 14.00 -3.32
N LYS A 101 -5.24 14.37 -4.18
CA LYS A 101 -4.92 15.00 -5.48
C LYS A 101 -4.32 16.40 -5.33
N SER A 102 -4.78 17.18 -4.36
CA SER A 102 -4.34 18.57 -4.14
C SER A 102 -2.99 18.69 -3.44
N LEU A 103 -2.59 17.68 -2.64
CA LEU A 103 -1.31 17.68 -1.96
C LEU A 103 -0.14 17.55 -2.94
N SER A 104 1.00 18.13 -2.57
CA SER A 104 2.30 17.91 -3.20
C SER A 104 3.16 17.03 -2.32
N ILE A 105 4.15 16.37 -2.91
CA ILE A 105 5.15 15.62 -2.16
C ILE A 105 6.52 15.83 -2.82
N GLU A 106 7.54 15.96 -1.99
CA GLU A 106 8.92 16.02 -2.45
C GLU A 106 9.42 14.63 -2.84
N TYR A 107 10.26 14.59 -3.89
CA TYR A 107 10.94 13.37 -4.31
C TYR A 107 12.45 13.50 -4.08
N CYS A 108 13.07 12.48 -3.51
CA CYS A 108 14.51 12.46 -3.34
C CYS A 108 15.06 11.03 -3.29
N MET A 109 16.40 10.92 -3.39
CA MET A 109 17.10 9.65 -3.17
C MET A 109 16.93 9.18 -1.72
N PRO A 110 17.12 7.87 -1.42
CA PRO A 110 17.08 7.36 -0.07
C PRO A 110 17.98 8.12 0.87
N LYS A 111 17.42 8.56 1.99
CA LYS A 111 18.12 9.12 3.15
C LYS A 111 18.49 7.98 4.12
N ASN A 112 18.62 8.26 5.40
CA ASN A 112 19.05 7.25 6.39
C ASN A 112 18.02 6.14 6.63
N ILE A 113 16.73 6.46 6.46
CA ILE A 113 15.62 5.51 6.68
C ILE A 113 14.78 5.42 5.41
N ILE A 114 14.46 4.20 4.98
CA ILE A 114 13.42 3.93 3.98
C ILE A 114 12.20 3.39 4.70
N LEU A 115 11.04 3.94 4.34
CA LEU A 115 9.75 3.58 4.94
C LEU A 115 8.85 2.93 3.90
N ASP A 116 8.22 1.83 4.29
CA ASP A 116 7.30 1.04 3.48
C ASP A 116 5.92 1.04 4.13
N PRO A 117 4.97 1.86 3.66
CA PRO A 117 3.63 1.95 4.24
C PRO A 117 2.89 0.62 4.21
N ASN A 118 1.98 0.44 5.16
CA ASN A 118 1.09 -0.69 5.21
C ASN A 118 0.26 -0.84 3.92
N THR A 119 -0.07 -2.07 3.57
CA THR A 119 -0.81 -2.38 2.34
C THR A 119 -2.20 -1.75 2.28
N SER A 120 -2.86 -1.46 3.40
CA SER A 120 -4.12 -0.70 3.41
C SER A 120 -3.94 0.71 2.86
N ILE A 121 -2.85 1.40 3.21
CA ILE A 121 -2.51 2.74 2.72
C ILE A 121 -2.17 2.70 1.22
N LEU A 122 -1.38 1.69 0.82
CA LEU A 122 -1.04 1.49 -0.59
C LEU A 122 -2.29 1.22 -1.44
N LYS A 123 -3.23 0.43 -0.92
CA LYS A 123 -4.51 0.14 -1.58
C LYS A 123 -5.42 1.36 -1.66
N ALA A 124 -5.41 2.20 -0.63
CA ALA A 124 -6.17 3.46 -0.60
C ALA A 124 -5.65 4.49 -1.61
N GLY A 125 -4.36 4.40 -1.98
CA GLY A 125 -3.71 5.39 -2.84
C GLY A 125 -3.37 6.70 -2.12
N LEU A 126 -3.33 6.72 -0.77
CA LEU A 126 -3.06 7.91 0.06
C LEU A 126 -1.54 8.15 0.22
N PHE A 127 -0.84 8.27 -0.90
CA PHE A 127 0.63 8.38 -0.94
C PHE A 127 1.14 9.75 -0.51
N LYS A 128 0.49 10.83 -0.96
CA LYS A 128 0.87 12.18 -0.55
C LYS A 128 0.36 12.49 0.85
N THR A 129 -0.83 11.98 1.20
CA THR A 129 -1.41 12.11 2.54
C THR A 129 -0.47 11.57 3.61
N ILE A 130 0.04 10.32 3.44
CA ILE A 130 1.00 9.76 4.41
C ILE A 130 2.32 10.52 4.41
N GLY A 131 2.82 10.93 3.24
CA GLY A 131 4.03 11.74 3.12
C GLY A 131 3.91 13.06 3.87
N HIS A 132 2.80 13.76 3.68
CA HIS A 132 2.51 15.03 4.35
C HIS A 132 2.33 14.85 5.87
N HIS A 133 1.57 13.82 6.28
CA HIS A 133 1.29 13.55 7.70
C HIS A 133 2.56 13.30 8.53
N TYR A 134 3.55 12.62 7.94
CA TYR A 134 4.81 12.26 8.61
C TYR A 134 6.02 13.10 8.16
N GLY A 135 5.85 14.11 7.33
CA GLY A 135 6.96 14.95 6.84
C GLY A 135 7.96 14.16 5.98
N LEU A 136 7.49 13.23 5.15
CA LEU A 136 8.34 12.34 4.37
C LEU A 136 8.51 12.82 2.94
N SER A 137 9.68 12.54 2.37
CA SER A 137 9.89 12.59 0.93
C SER A 137 9.64 11.19 0.33
N LYS A 138 9.21 11.13 -0.92
CA LYS A 138 8.98 9.89 -1.66
C LYS A 138 10.15 9.61 -2.61
N ILE A 139 10.50 8.36 -2.86
CA ILE A 139 11.66 8.04 -3.70
C ILE A 139 11.40 8.38 -5.18
N ALA A 140 10.22 8.03 -5.69
CA ALA A 140 9.81 8.40 -7.04
C ALA A 140 8.28 8.29 -7.20
N ILE A 141 7.73 8.83 -8.28
CA ILE A 141 6.28 8.93 -8.50
C ILE A 141 5.58 7.56 -8.45
N ASN A 142 6.16 6.52 -9.04
CA ASN A 142 5.60 5.17 -9.07
C ASN A 142 6.26 4.21 -8.06
N THR A 143 7.27 4.68 -7.31
CA THR A 143 7.90 3.92 -6.25
C THR A 143 7.29 4.33 -4.92
N HIS A 144 6.53 3.40 -4.31
CA HIS A 144 5.80 3.68 -3.08
C HIS A 144 6.63 3.32 -1.84
N PHE A 145 7.91 3.71 -1.87
CA PHE A 145 8.78 3.85 -0.72
C PHE A 145 8.94 5.32 -0.39
N PHE A 146 9.06 5.61 0.89
CA PHE A 146 9.32 6.94 1.43
C PHE A 146 10.67 6.95 2.13
N THR A 147 11.15 8.14 2.47
CA THR A 147 12.44 8.26 3.16
C THR A 147 12.44 9.44 4.14
N SER A 148 13.23 9.29 5.20
CA SER A 148 13.47 10.29 6.24
C SER A 148 14.92 10.25 6.72
N GLU A 149 15.35 11.30 7.41
CA GLU A 149 16.67 11.30 8.08
C GLU A 149 16.63 10.43 9.34
N GLU A 150 15.50 10.43 10.04
CA GLU A 150 15.36 9.76 11.33
C GLU A 150 14.25 8.72 11.32
N LYS A 151 14.38 7.73 12.20
CA LYS A 151 13.33 6.76 12.49
C LYS A 151 12.12 7.47 13.07
N LEU A 152 10.94 7.12 12.60
CA LEU A 152 9.67 7.59 13.15
C LEU A 152 9.25 6.71 14.33
N LYS A 153 8.79 7.34 15.41
CA LYS A 153 8.28 6.63 16.59
C LYS A 153 7.03 5.79 16.27
N GLU A 154 6.13 6.38 15.48
CA GLU A 154 4.86 5.77 15.10
C GLU A 154 4.66 5.91 13.59
N PHE A 155 4.92 4.85 12.86
CA PHE A 155 4.72 4.81 11.41
C PHE A 155 3.87 3.58 11.05
N PRO A 156 2.76 3.73 10.32
CA PRO A 156 1.89 2.62 9.96
C PRO A 156 2.47 1.81 8.79
N GLY A 157 3.55 1.10 9.05
CA GLY A 157 4.31 0.34 8.06
C GLY A 157 5.60 -0.21 8.62
N ARG A 158 6.54 -0.52 7.73
CA ARG A 158 7.87 -1.02 8.06
C ARG A 158 8.91 0.08 7.86
N GLN A 159 9.92 0.09 8.70
CA GLN A 159 11.04 1.02 8.61
C GLN A 159 12.35 0.24 8.43
N PHE A 160 13.24 0.77 7.61
CA PHE A 160 14.49 0.15 7.24
C PHE A 160 15.62 1.16 7.31
N GLU A 161 16.62 0.89 8.13
CA GLU A 161 17.86 1.64 8.18
C GLU A 161 18.69 1.36 6.91
N VAL A 162 19.13 2.40 6.25
CA VAL A 162 19.88 2.31 4.99
C VAL A 162 21.34 2.00 5.27
N ILE A 163 21.87 0.95 4.63
CA ILE A 163 23.30 0.62 4.64
C ILE A 163 23.98 1.18 3.40
N GLY A 164 23.30 1.11 2.26
CA GLY A 164 23.81 1.70 1.03
C GLY A 164 23.37 0.98 -0.24
N PRO A 165 23.78 1.49 -1.40
CA PRO A 165 23.46 0.91 -2.69
C PRO A 165 24.11 -0.46 -2.88
N LEU A 166 23.34 -1.40 -3.43
CA LEU A 166 23.74 -2.79 -3.62
C LEU A 166 23.74 -3.15 -5.11
N ASN A 167 24.79 -3.85 -5.54
CA ASN A 167 24.93 -4.37 -6.89
C ASN A 167 25.71 -5.69 -6.92
N LYS A 168 25.83 -6.31 -8.09
CA LYS A 168 26.55 -7.59 -8.24
C LYS A 168 28.02 -7.56 -7.82
N LYS A 169 28.67 -6.39 -7.86
CA LYS A 169 30.11 -6.26 -7.52
C LYS A 169 30.34 -6.26 -6.01
N ASN A 170 29.40 -5.65 -5.23
CA ASN A 170 29.56 -5.48 -3.79
C ASN A 170 28.75 -6.44 -2.93
N ILE A 171 27.77 -7.18 -3.50
CA ILE A 171 26.87 -8.04 -2.75
C ILE A 171 27.59 -9.11 -1.91
N LYS A 172 28.61 -9.78 -2.46
CA LYS A 172 29.36 -10.81 -1.75
C LYS A 172 30.13 -10.26 -0.54
N LYS A 173 30.59 -8.99 -0.64
CA LYS A 173 31.28 -8.29 0.44
C LYS A 173 30.30 -7.87 1.53
N LEU A 174 29.13 -7.34 1.15
CA LEU A 174 28.13 -6.80 2.08
C LEU A 174 27.22 -7.86 2.67
N LEU A 175 27.00 -8.97 1.96
CA LEU A 175 26.19 -10.11 2.38
C LEU A 175 26.94 -11.43 2.20
N PRO A 176 28.01 -11.67 2.98
CA PRO A 176 28.85 -12.87 2.80
C PRO A 176 28.08 -14.17 3.07
N ALA A 177 27.05 -14.14 3.91
CA ALA A 177 26.22 -15.30 4.19
C ALA A 177 25.16 -15.58 3.09
N GLY A 178 25.01 -14.69 2.10
CA GLY A 178 24.01 -14.84 1.03
C GLY A 178 22.56 -14.88 1.52
N LYS A 179 22.27 -14.31 2.70
CA LYS A 179 20.93 -14.30 3.31
C LYS A 179 20.38 -12.87 3.36
N ALA A 180 19.23 -12.64 2.72
CA ALA A 180 18.48 -11.39 2.83
C ALA A 180 17.03 -11.59 2.37
N ASN A 181 16.13 -10.85 2.97
CA ASN A 181 14.76 -10.71 2.48
C ASN A 181 14.74 -9.69 1.33
N VAL A 182 13.90 -9.90 0.32
CA VAL A 182 13.83 -9.01 -0.84
C VAL A 182 12.44 -8.44 -0.97
N ILE A 183 12.35 -7.12 -1.16
CA ILE A 183 11.11 -6.40 -1.47
C ILE A 183 11.35 -5.59 -2.74
N THR A 184 10.46 -5.73 -3.72
CA THR A 184 10.54 -4.95 -4.95
C THR A 184 9.27 -4.12 -5.15
N LYS A 185 9.44 -2.83 -5.49
CA LYS A 185 8.35 -1.93 -5.88
C LYS A 185 8.76 -1.14 -7.11
N ASN A 186 7.97 -1.21 -8.17
CA ASN A 186 8.33 -0.58 -9.45
C ASN A 186 9.74 -0.99 -9.93
N TYR A 187 10.06 -2.27 -9.83
CA TYR A 187 11.35 -2.83 -10.20
C TYR A 187 11.20 -3.82 -11.36
N PRO A 188 12.17 -3.97 -12.28
CA PRO A 188 12.05 -4.83 -13.45
C PRO A 188 11.88 -6.32 -13.16
N LEU A 189 12.33 -6.76 -11.97
CA LEU A 189 12.25 -8.15 -11.53
C LEU A 189 11.36 -8.25 -10.29
N SER A 190 10.64 -9.35 -10.16
CA SER A 190 9.99 -9.71 -8.90
C SER A 190 11.03 -10.00 -7.80
N ALA A 191 10.61 -10.00 -6.55
CA ALA A 191 11.49 -10.34 -5.43
C ALA A 191 12.09 -11.74 -5.57
N GLY A 192 11.31 -12.72 -6.06
CA GLY A 192 11.77 -14.08 -6.31
C GLY A 192 12.83 -14.16 -7.40
N GLU A 193 12.61 -13.50 -8.53
CA GLU A 193 13.57 -13.44 -9.64
C GLU A 193 14.88 -12.76 -9.24
N LEU A 194 14.78 -11.65 -8.46
CA LEU A 194 15.96 -10.95 -7.98
C LEU A 194 16.78 -11.83 -7.00
N LYS A 195 16.12 -12.53 -6.08
CA LYS A 195 16.75 -13.51 -5.18
C LYS A 195 17.48 -14.60 -5.97
N SER A 196 16.80 -15.25 -6.90
CA SER A 196 17.36 -16.30 -7.73
C SER A 196 18.57 -15.80 -8.52
N ARG A 197 18.45 -14.64 -9.16
CA ARG A 197 19.52 -14.03 -9.97
C ARG A 197 20.78 -13.71 -9.18
N TRP A 198 20.63 -13.42 -7.88
CA TRP A 198 21.75 -13.06 -7.00
C TRP A 198 22.18 -14.20 -6.08
N GLY A 199 21.57 -15.38 -6.18
CA GLY A 199 21.88 -16.56 -5.37
C GLY A 199 21.60 -16.37 -3.89
N LEU A 200 20.53 -15.63 -3.55
CA LEU A 200 20.17 -15.31 -2.17
C LEU A 200 19.14 -16.29 -1.62
N THR A 201 19.24 -16.53 -0.30
CA THR A 201 18.22 -17.25 0.47
C THR A 201 17.48 -16.28 1.40
N ASP A 202 16.20 -16.57 1.70
CA ASP A 202 15.42 -15.80 2.65
C ASP A 202 15.98 -15.92 4.07
N GLY A 203 15.85 -14.85 4.84
CA GLY A 203 16.12 -14.80 6.25
C GLY A 203 17.16 -13.77 6.67
N GLY A 204 17.41 -13.73 7.98
CA GLY A 204 18.24 -12.71 8.60
C GLY A 204 17.56 -11.34 8.70
N ASN A 205 18.32 -10.36 9.22
CA ASN A 205 17.82 -9.01 9.51
C ASN A 205 18.03 -8.04 8.33
N TYR A 206 18.69 -8.50 7.27
CA TYR A 206 18.93 -7.67 6.10
C TYR A 206 17.78 -7.76 5.11
N PHE A 207 17.50 -6.61 4.49
CA PHE A 207 16.51 -6.47 3.44
C PHE A 207 17.17 -5.80 2.23
N ILE A 208 16.82 -6.29 1.05
CA ILE A 208 17.17 -5.67 -0.21
C ILE A 208 15.90 -5.04 -0.76
N LEU A 209 15.93 -3.72 -0.89
CA LEU A 209 14.82 -2.96 -1.47
C LEU A 209 15.16 -2.63 -2.92
N GLY A 210 14.42 -3.23 -3.86
CA GLY A 210 14.55 -2.98 -5.29
C GLY A 210 13.47 -2.02 -5.78
N PHE A 211 13.87 -0.94 -6.45
CA PHE A 211 12.95 0.08 -6.94
C PHE A 211 13.53 0.86 -8.13
N ARG A 212 12.72 1.72 -8.76
CA ARG A 212 13.18 2.75 -9.69
C ARG A 212 13.23 4.10 -9.00
N ASN A 213 14.30 4.87 -9.26
CA ASN A 213 14.45 6.25 -8.84
C ASN A 213 13.66 7.23 -9.74
N GLN A 214 13.83 8.54 -9.56
CA GLN A 214 13.15 9.58 -10.35
C GLN A 214 13.58 9.55 -11.84
N GLU A 215 14.81 9.21 -12.12
CA GLU A 215 15.36 9.07 -13.46
C GLU A 215 14.95 7.73 -14.12
N ASN A 216 14.03 6.99 -13.48
CA ASN A 216 13.57 5.67 -13.93
C ASN A 216 14.65 4.57 -13.95
N GLU A 217 15.75 4.78 -13.25
CA GLU A 217 16.84 3.80 -13.12
C GLU A 217 16.50 2.75 -12.06
N ALA A 218 16.72 1.48 -12.38
CA ALA A 218 16.54 0.38 -11.45
C ALA A 218 17.70 0.29 -10.46
N GLN A 219 17.40 0.41 -9.18
CA GLN A 219 18.36 0.39 -8.08
C GLN A 219 17.99 -0.67 -7.04
N CYS A 220 19.00 -1.19 -6.37
CA CYS A 220 18.84 -2.03 -5.18
C CYS A 220 19.60 -1.40 -4.02
N TRP A 221 19.00 -1.39 -2.86
CA TRP A 221 19.57 -0.86 -1.64
C TRP A 221 19.57 -1.90 -0.54
N LEU A 222 20.73 -2.07 0.10
CA LEU A 222 20.86 -2.92 1.30
C LEU A 222 20.40 -2.12 2.50
N THR A 223 19.54 -2.74 3.29
CA THR A 223 18.94 -2.13 4.48
C THR A 223 18.85 -3.15 5.60
N LYS A 224 18.58 -2.67 6.81
CA LYS A 224 18.27 -3.48 7.97
C LYS A 224 16.91 -3.07 8.51
N LYS A 225 15.99 -4.03 8.72
CA LYS A 225 14.71 -3.73 9.33
C LYS A 225 14.92 -3.25 10.76
N ILE A 226 14.25 -2.18 11.12
CA ILE A 226 14.20 -1.61 12.48
C ILE A 226 12.76 -1.65 12.99
N ASP A 227 12.59 -2.09 14.24
CA ASP A 227 11.28 -2.18 14.91
C ASP A 227 10.88 -0.84 15.53
#